data_87e1a9a15ea36de486aa8b7ccf084a25
#
_entry.id   87e1a9a15ea36de486aa8b7ccf084a25
#
_cell.length_a   1.000
_cell.length_b   1.000
_cell.length_c   1.000
_cell.angle_alpha   90.00
_cell.angle_beta   90.00
_cell.angle_gamma   90.00
#
_symmetry.space_group_name_H-M   'P 1'
#
loop_
_entity.id
_entity.type
_entity.pdbx_description
1 polymer ?
#
loop_
_entity_poly.entity_id
_entity_poly.type
_entity_poly.pdbx_seq_one_letter_code
_entity_poly.pdbx_strand_id
1 'polypeptide(L)'
;MYGRVDWTGGDNLASTNERGDRLDLNWEEGPTPMQVVLQMIGACSMADVVLGLKERPFTEAWVEMDATRAEERPKVFTNIHMVYHVRGDVPLKLLERIVAKSHEKYCTVSQMFVNVKMTHACEVHK
;
A
#
# COMPACT_ATOMS: atom_id res chain seq x y z
N MET A 1 -10.33 16.15 -8.89
CA MET A 1 -10.23 15.27 -7.72
C MET A 1 -10.47 16.08 -6.46
N TYR A 2 -11.30 15.58 -5.55
CA TYR A 2 -11.73 16.33 -4.36
C TYR A 2 -11.70 15.43 -3.13
N GLY A 3 -11.30 15.99 -1.99
CA GLY A 3 -11.33 15.29 -0.71
C GLY A 3 -11.69 16.25 0.41
N ARG A 4 -12.32 15.70 1.44
CA ARG A 4 -12.72 16.47 2.62
C ARG A 4 -12.43 15.63 3.86
N VAL A 5 -11.94 16.28 4.92
CA VAL A 5 -11.73 15.64 6.21
C VAL A 5 -12.46 16.46 7.27
N ASP A 6 -13.33 15.79 8.02
CA ASP A 6 -14.07 16.39 9.11
C ASP A 6 -13.59 15.83 10.45
N TRP A 7 -13.45 16.70 11.45
CA TRP A 7 -13.26 16.27 12.82
C TRP A 7 -14.62 15.84 13.38
N THR A 8 -14.68 14.63 13.93
CA THR A 8 -15.94 14.05 14.42
C THR A 8 -15.98 13.92 15.94
N GLY A 9 -15.03 14.53 16.63
CA GLY A 9 -14.97 14.55 18.10
C GLY A 9 -13.81 13.73 18.64
N GLY A 10 -13.28 14.14 19.81
CA GLY A 10 -12.14 13.43 20.41
C GLY A 10 -10.95 13.38 19.47
N ASP A 11 -10.45 12.19 19.20
CA ASP A 11 -9.32 11.94 18.30
C ASP A 11 -9.80 11.43 16.93
N ASN A 12 -11.07 11.58 16.62
CA ASN A 12 -11.71 10.98 15.45
C ASN A 12 -11.80 11.94 14.26
N LEU A 13 -11.58 11.39 13.08
CA LEU A 13 -11.71 12.09 11.81
C LEU A 13 -12.53 11.23 10.84
N ALA A 14 -13.23 11.88 9.93
CA ALA A 14 -13.90 11.21 8.82
C ALA A 14 -13.41 11.82 7.51
N SER A 15 -12.91 10.99 6.62
CA SER A 15 -12.41 11.41 5.32
C SER A 15 -13.39 10.95 4.24
N THR A 16 -13.76 11.86 3.35
CA THR A 16 -14.67 11.55 2.25
C THR A 16 -14.11 12.07 0.93
N ASN A 17 -14.40 11.38 -0.15
CA ASN A 17 -14.04 11.81 -1.50
C ASN A 17 -15.25 12.40 -2.23
N GLU A 18 -15.08 12.76 -3.49
CA GLU A 18 -16.14 13.37 -4.30
C GLU A 18 -17.35 12.46 -4.54
N ARG A 19 -17.19 11.14 -4.34
CA ARG A 19 -18.26 10.17 -4.52
C ARG A 19 -19.00 9.85 -3.22
N GLY A 20 -18.50 10.38 -2.10
CA GLY A 20 -19.06 10.10 -0.79
C GLY A 20 -18.49 8.87 -0.10
N ASP A 21 -17.48 8.22 -0.67
CA ASP A 21 -16.80 7.11 0.00
C ASP A 21 -16.11 7.63 1.25
N ARG A 22 -16.25 6.90 2.34
CA ARG A 22 -15.81 7.36 3.66
C ARG A 22 -14.79 6.43 4.29
N LEU A 23 -13.76 7.04 4.90
CA LEU A 23 -12.79 6.38 5.77
C LEU A 23 -12.87 7.04 7.14
N ASP A 24 -13.06 6.22 8.16
CA ASP A 24 -13.01 6.70 9.55
C ASP A 24 -11.60 6.50 10.10
N LEU A 25 -11.04 7.56 10.67
CA LEU A 25 -9.68 7.58 11.20
C LEU A 25 -9.69 7.98 12.67
N ASN A 26 -8.68 7.55 13.40
CA ASN A 26 -8.42 7.99 14.77
C ASN A 26 -6.91 8.14 14.93
N TRP A 27 -6.42 9.32 15.26
CA TRP A 27 -4.97 9.56 15.28
C TRP A 27 -4.24 8.94 16.47
N GLU A 28 -4.95 8.47 17.50
CA GLU A 28 -4.33 7.76 18.63
C GLU A 28 -4.46 6.24 18.50
N GLU A 29 -5.70 5.76 18.36
CA GLU A 29 -5.98 4.32 18.35
C GLU A 29 -5.89 3.69 16.96
N GLY A 30 -6.07 4.48 15.93
CA GLY A 30 -6.07 4.00 14.55
C GLY A 30 -7.46 3.65 14.03
N PRO A 31 -7.61 3.47 12.71
CA PRO A 31 -6.54 3.65 11.73
C PRO A 31 -5.98 5.08 11.73
N THR A 32 -4.67 5.20 11.95
CA THR A 32 -4.02 6.52 11.94
C THR A 32 -3.72 6.96 10.50
N PRO A 33 -3.56 8.27 10.26
CA PRO A 33 -3.17 8.73 8.91
C PRO A 33 -1.92 8.03 8.36
N MET A 34 -0.89 7.83 9.19
CA MET A 34 0.34 7.17 8.71
C MET A 34 0.12 5.69 8.41
N GLN A 35 -0.73 5.00 9.17
CA GLN A 35 -1.10 3.61 8.87
C GLN A 35 -1.82 3.53 7.53
N VAL A 36 -2.74 4.45 7.28
CA VAL A 36 -3.49 4.48 6.01
C VAL A 36 -2.58 4.79 4.83
N VAL A 37 -1.63 5.73 4.98
CA VAL A 37 -0.65 6.03 3.93
C VAL A 37 0.14 4.78 3.57
N LEU A 38 0.64 4.05 4.56
CA LEU A 38 1.37 2.80 4.33
C LEU A 38 0.49 1.79 3.58
N GLN A 39 -0.74 1.59 4.03
CA GLN A 39 -1.68 0.68 3.41
C GLN A 39 -2.01 1.07 1.96
N MET A 40 -2.08 2.36 1.67
CA MET A 40 -2.38 2.83 0.31
C MET A 40 -1.26 2.57 -0.68
N ILE A 41 -0.01 2.58 -0.21
CA ILE A 41 1.13 2.16 -1.04
C ILE A 41 0.92 0.70 -1.46
N GLY A 42 0.59 -0.16 -0.50
CA GLY A 42 0.31 -1.57 -0.77
C GLY A 42 -0.90 -1.78 -1.68
N ALA A 43 -1.99 -1.05 -1.42
CA ALA A 43 -3.22 -1.17 -2.21
C ALA A 43 -2.99 -0.78 -3.67
N CYS A 44 -2.28 0.31 -3.90
CA CYS A 44 -1.99 0.79 -5.26
C CYS A 44 -1.14 -0.23 -6.02
N SER A 45 -0.10 -0.75 -5.38
CA SER A 45 0.78 -1.76 -5.96
C SER A 45 0.05 -3.09 -6.20
N MET A 46 -0.83 -3.51 -5.26
CA MET A 46 -1.62 -4.74 -5.43
C MET A 46 -2.54 -4.69 -6.64
N ALA A 47 -3.08 -3.53 -6.97
CA ALA A 47 -3.88 -3.39 -8.18
C ALA A 47 -3.07 -3.77 -9.42
N ASP A 48 -1.80 -3.34 -9.48
CA ASP A 48 -0.90 -3.69 -10.58
C ASP A 48 -0.61 -5.19 -10.60
N VAL A 49 -0.43 -5.80 -9.44
CA VAL A 49 -0.16 -7.24 -9.33
C VAL A 49 -1.35 -8.04 -9.85
N VAL A 50 -2.55 -7.75 -9.37
CA VAL A 50 -3.76 -8.46 -9.77
C VAL A 50 -4.03 -8.29 -11.26
N LEU A 51 -3.90 -7.08 -11.77
CA LEU A 51 -4.07 -6.82 -13.21
C LEU A 51 -3.02 -7.54 -14.05
N GLY A 52 -1.79 -7.58 -13.59
CA GLY A 52 -0.72 -8.27 -14.29
C GLY A 52 -0.84 -9.79 -14.29
N LEU A 53 -1.55 -10.34 -13.31
CA LEU A 53 -1.73 -11.78 -13.16
C LEU A 53 -3.11 -12.30 -13.61
N LYS A 54 -3.97 -11.44 -14.12
CA LYS A 54 -5.39 -11.81 -14.39
C LYS A 54 -5.57 -13.03 -15.29
N GLU A 55 -4.60 -13.33 -16.13
CA GLU A 55 -4.66 -14.50 -17.03
C GLU A 55 -4.11 -15.77 -16.39
N ARG A 56 -3.68 -15.70 -15.14
CA ARG A 56 -3.08 -16.84 -14.42
C ARG A 56 -4.06 -17.42 -13.40
N PRO A 57 -3.94 -18.72 -13.13
CA PRO A 57 -4.83 -19.36 -12.14
C PRO A 57 -4.32 -19.13 -10.72
N PHE A 58 -4.70 -18.01 -10.12
CA PHE A 58 -4.41 -17.73 -8.72
C PHE A 58 -5.71 -17.50 -7.94
N THR A 59 -5.70 -17.84 -6.66
CA THR A 59 -6.88 -17.76 -5.80
C THR A 59 -6.78 -16.66 -4.75
N GLU A 60 -5.56 -16.31 -4.35
CA GLU A 60 -5.32 -15.27 -3.33
C GLU A 60 -4.09 -14.47 -3.70
N ALA A 61 -4.11 -13.21 -3.33
CA ALA A 61 -2.95 -12.34 -3.44
C ALA A 61 -2.98 -11.35 -2.27
N TRP A 62 -1.84 -11.16 -1.62
CA TRP A 62 -1.74 -10.18 -0.53
C TRP A 62 -0.33 -9.61 -0.45
N VAL A 63 -0.20 -8.48 0.24
CA VAL A 63 1.09 -7.85 0.50
C VAL A 63 1.18 -7.49 1.98
N GLU A 64 2.33 -7.79 2.56
CA GLU A 64 2.65 -7.37 3.92
C GLU A 64 3.68 -6.25 3.85
N MET A 65 3.52 -5.24 4.69
CA MET A 65 4.36 -4.06 4.67
C MET A 65 4.91 -3.78 6.05
N ASP A 66 6.22 -3.65 6.14
CA ASP A 66 6.91 -3.23 7.36
C ASP A 66 7.63 -1.92 7.10
N ALA A 67 7.36 -0.91 7.91
CA ALA A 67 7.93 0.41 7.73
C ALA A 67 8.69 0.86 8.98
N THR A 68 9.76 1.60 8.75
CA THR A 68 10.51 2.31 9.79
C THR A 68 10.28 3.80 9.59
N ARG A 69 10.10 4.52 10.67
CA ARG A 69 9.89 5.97 10.68
C ARG A 69 11.06 6.67 11.36
N ALA A 70 11.27 7.94 11.03
CA ALA A 70 12.23 8.78 11.72
C ALA A 70 11.86 8.88 13.22
N GLU A 71 12.86 8.90 14.08
CA GLU A 71 12.64 8.95 15.54
C GLU A 71 12.11 10.31 15.99
N GLU A 72 12.51 11.38 15.33
CA GLU A 72 12.11 12.74 15.66
C GLU A 72 11.13 13.29 14.63
N ARG A 73 10.32 14.25 15.04
CA ARG A 73 9.37 14.91 14.15
C ARG A 73 10.08 15.75 13.10
N PRO A 74 9.62 15.72 11.83
CA PRO A 74 8.49 14.91 11.35
C PRO A 74 8.87 13.44 11.19
N LYS A 75 8.04 12.57 11.75
CA LYS A 75 8.28 11.11 11.74
C LYS A 75 7.89 10.49 10.40
N VAL A 76 8.61 10.88 9.37
CA VAL A 76 8.39 10.36 8.01
C VAL A 76 8.87 8.91 7.90
N PHE A 77 8.37 8.18 6.92
CA PHE A 77 8.91 6.86 6.61
C PHE A 77 10.34 7.00 6.10
N THR A 78 11.23 6.17 6.63
CA THR A 78 12.62 6.08 6.16
C THR A 78 12.83 4.84 5.31
N ASN A 79 12.21 3.73 5.69
CA ASN A 79 12.29 2.45 4.97
C ASN A 79 10.92 1.81 4.94
N ILE A 80 10.59 1.17 3.83
CA ILE A 80 9.40 0.34 3.69
C ILE A 80 9.82 -0.95 3.01
N HIS A 81 9.57 -2.09 3.65
CA HIS A 81 9.80 -3.40 3.05
C HIS A 81 8.46 -4.07 2.79
N MET A 82 8.26 -4.55 1.58
CA MET A 82 7.00 -5.13 1.13
C MET A 82 7.23 -6.56 0.66
N VAL A 83 6.43 -7.50 1.17
CA VAL A 83 6.48 -8.89 0.74
C VAL A 83 5.17 -9.23 0.06
N TYR A 84 5.24 -9.57 -1.21
CA TYR A 84 4.08 -9.92 -2.04
C TYR A 84 3.90 -11.41 -2.07
N HIS A 85 2.68 -11.86 -1.81
CA HIS A 85 2.33 -13.28 -1.80
C HIS A 85 1.20 -13.55 -2.79
N VAL A 86 1.35 -14.62 -3.53
CA VAL A 86 0.30 -15.12 -4.44
C VAL A 86 0.13 -16.61 -4.20
N ARG A 87 -1.11 -17.05 -4.06
CA ARG A 87 -1.43 -18.47 -3.99
C ARG A 87 -2.01 -18.91 -5.32
N GLY A 88 -1.32 -19.86 -5.96
CA GLY A 88 -1.75 -20.39 -7.25
C GLY A 88 -0.59 -20.83 -8.12
N ASP A 89 -0.90 -21.24 -9.33
CA ASP A 89 0.09 -21.66 -10.31
C ASP A 89 0.59 -20.45 -11.11
N VAL A 90 1.47 -19.71 -10.47
CA VAL A 90 2.06 -18.48 -11.00
C VAL A 90 3.58 -18.58 -10.97
N PRO A 91 4.26 -18.31 -12.09
CA PRO A 91 5.72 -18.29 -12.09
C PRO A 91 6.25 -17.18 -11.18
N LEU A 92 7.15 -17.53 -10.26
CA LEU A 92 7.75 -16.55 -9.34
C LEU A 92 8.41 -15.40 -10.10
N LYS A 93 9.11 -15.68 -11.18
CA LYS A 93 9.78 -14.65 -11.98
C LYS A 93 8.80 -13.66 -12.60
N LEU A 94 7.59 -14.10 -12.94
CA LEU A 94 6.55 -13.23 -13.45
C LEU A 94 6.09 -12.27 -12.36
N LEU A 95 5.81 -12.80 -11.16
CA LEU A 95 5.42 -11.98 -10.02
C LEU A 95 6.51 -10.95 -9.68
N GLU A 96 7.76 -11.38 -9.62
CA GLU A 96 8.90 -10.50 -9.35
C GLU A 96 8.99 -9.35 -10.37
N ARG A 97 8.78 -9.67 -11.65
CA ARG A 97 8.82 -8.66 -12.71
C ARG A 97 7.68 -7.67 -12.60
N ILE A 98 6.46 -8.15 -12.31
CA ILE A 98 5.29 -7.28 -12.16
C ILE A 98 5.49 -6.32 -10.98
N VAL A 99 5.96 -6.84 -9.84
CA VAL A 99 6.21 -6.04 -8.64
C VAL A 99 7.29 -5.00 -8.90
N ALA A 100 8.40 -5.40 -9.52
CA ALA A 100 9.49 -4.48 -9.84
C ALA A 100 9.01 -3.33 -10.73
N LYS A 101 8.22 -3.63 -11.76
CA LYS A 101 7.68 -2.60 -12.65
C LYS A 101 6.66 -1.72 -11.97
N SER A 102 5.86 -2.27 -11.07
CA SER A 102 4.91 -1.49 -10.28
C SER A 102 5.63 -0.39 -9.50
N HIS A 103 6.65 -0.75 -8.74
CA HIS A 103 7.42 0.21 -7.94
C HIS A 103 8.29 1.14 -8.77
N GLU A 104 8.80 0.66 -9.87
CA GLU A 104 9.65 1.46 -10.78
C GLU A 104 8.83 2.49 -11.56
N LYS A 105 7.62 2.14 -12.01
CA LYS A 105 6.92 2.90 -13.03
C LYS A 105 5.44 3.14 -12.79
N TYR A 106 4.70 2.14 -12.35
CA TYR A 106 3.24 2.16 -12.44
C TYR A 106 2.50 2.55 -11.17
N CYS A 107 3.06 2.26 -9.99
CA CYS A 107 2.40 2.61 -8.74
C CYS A 107 2.54 4.11 -8.48
N THR A 108 1.47 4.85 -8.79
CA THR A 108 1.44 6.29 -8.63
C THR A 108 1.75 6.72 -7.19
N VAL A 109 1.21 6.00 -6.22
CA VAL A 109 1.43 6.32 -4.80
C VAL A 109 2.90 6.12 -4.42
N SER A 110 3.53 5.02 -4.85
CA SER A 110 4.95 4.77 -4.57
C SER A 110 5.85 5.86 -5.14
N GLN A 111 5.51 6.38 -6.31
CA GLN A 111 6.31 7.42 -6.98
C GLN A 111 6.36 8.74 -6.21
N MET A 112 5.44 8.95 -5.27
CA MET A 112 5.43 10.16 -4.45
C MET A 112 6.45 10.12 -3.31
N PHE A 113 7.01 8.94 -3.00
CA PHE A 113 7.91 8.74 -1.86
C PHE A 113 9.37 8.60 -2.32
N VAL A 114 9.92 9.69 -2.83
CA VAL A 114 11.27 9.69 -3.46
C VAL A 114 12.42 9.54 -2.46
N ASN A 115 12.21 9.90 -1.20
CA ASN A 115 13.24 9.83 -0.17
C ASN A 115 13.09 8.64 0.78
N VAL A 116 12.23 7.70 0.43
CA VAL A 116 11.99 6.51 1.24
C VAL A 116 12.65 5.32 0.56
N LYS A 117 13.44 4.56 1.31
CA LYS A 117 14.03 3.33 0.81
C LYS A 117 12.96 2.24 0.79
N MET A 118 12.53 1.86 -0.40
CA MET A 118 11.57 0.78 -0.59
C MET A 118 12.25 -0.47 -1.11
N THR A 119 11.99 -1.59 -0.43
CA THR A 119 12.48 -2.90 -0.85
C THR A 119 11.31 -3.86 -0.95
N HIS A 120 11.45 -4.89 -1.76
CA HIS A 120 10.38 -5.87 -1.92
C HIS A 120 10.93 -7.28 -2.11
N ALA A 121 10.09 -8.25 -1.78
CA ALA A 121 10.33 -9.67 -2.03
C ALA A 121 9.01 -10.30 -2.49
N CYS A 122 9.09 -11.44 -3.13
CA CYS A 122 7.93 -12.14 -3.67
C CYS A 122 7.95 -13.61 -3.27
N GLU A 123 6.77 -14.15 -2.94
CA GLU A 123 6.59 -15.55 -2.62
C GLU A 123 5.35 -16.09 -3.34
N VAL A 124 5.48 -17.25 -3.94
CA VAL A 124 4.36 -17.96 -4.56
C VAL A 124 4.06 -19.20 -3.73
N HIS A 125 2.80 -19.38 -3.37
CA HIS A 125 2.29 -20.50 -2.59
C HIS A 125 1.42 -21.40 -3.46
N LYS A 126 1.36 -22.66 -3.11
CA LYS A 126 0.50 -23.62 -3.81
C LYS A 126 -0.83 -23.86 -3.12
#